data_c5ca348df213a5fa902fb25582df6797
#
_entry.id   c5ca348df213a5fa902fb25582df6797
#
_cell.length_a   1.000
_cell.length_b   1.000
_cell.length_c   1.000
_cell.angle_alpha   90.00
_cell.angle_beta   90.00
_cell.angle_gamma   90.00
#
_symmetry.space_group_name_H-M   'P 1'
#
loop_
_entity.id
_entity.type
_entity.pdbx_description
1 polymer ?
#
loop_
_entity_poly.entity_id
_entity_poly.type
_entity_poly.pdbx_seq_one_letter_code
_entity_poly.pdbx_strand_id
1 'polypeptide(L)'
;DKGYPDMNNDQDVLLLESLINETIGEKFSLEEGTKVQNHTIANEKIINSPEGKKAGLVKMSNPYRIGNRNKIQSNEFIEIIKSVYPETEVEVVGKGIDDNKSGKFNLFKFKTEDGDIALYLAGGGNEGEKYEQNFVGNAKQGAGQPNNTLPKNLQTLYKALGIDNTKLSPDDIKFAGATDTKRDLSFEGPKDVGKTVSDMTINYGGNEYYISLKNKAGSGVYSGKNVPFIVNDGGTIIYDASKREVIPNISALYDMFGIDPEKVAQGLNDYISKEGKEDSWSNADIEEAKFQNLLASSFGYGYYYVKEIKGDDVVVVPILTAEEAKNAAGKVTSAEIKYPGPTTKITAVKVKTESPLFGPSEYLVASRNTQGGIVPLALRISKTK
;
A
#
# COMPACT_ATOMS: atom_id res chain seq x y z
N ASP A 1 4.28 -39.26 -6.37
CA ASP A 1 5.41 -38.64 -5.66
C ASP A 1 5.88 -37.46 -6.46
N LYS A 2 5.53 -36.25 -6.00
CA LYS A 2 5.86 -35.02 -6.71
C LYS A 2 7.14 -34.33 -6.19
N GLY A 3 7.91 -35.03 -5.33
CA GLY A 3 9.19 -34.51 -4.84
C GLY A 3 9.13 -33.25 -3.97
N TYR A 4 7.97 -32.91 -3.42
CA TYR A 4 7.84 -31.80 -2.48
C TYR A 4 7.94 -32.33 -1.04
N PRO A 5 8.63 -31.61 -0.12
CA PRO A 5 8.69 -31.97 1.28
C PRO A 5 7.30 -32.01 1.92
N ASP A 6 7.01 -33.03 2.71
CA ASP A 6 5.81 -33.08 3.54
C ASP A 6 6.07 -32.34 4.84
N MET A 7 5.46 -31.18 5.02
CA MET A 7 5.61 -30.33 6.19
C MET A 7 5.06 -30.93 7.51
N ASN A 8 4.40 -32.10 7.44
CA ASN A 8 3.99 -32.87 8.61
C ASN A 8 4.95 -34.03 8.93
N ASN A 9 6.03 -34.17 8.18
CA ASN A 9 7.07 -35.16 8.39
C ASN A 9 8.34 -34.49 8.90
N ASP A 10 8.73 -34.78 10.13
CA ASP A 10 9.90 -34.17 10.78
C ASP A 10 11.21 -34.35 9.99
N GLN A 11 11.38 -35.47 9.25
CA GLN A 11 12.57 -35.67 8.43
C GLN A 11 12.60 -34.77 7.19
N ASP A 12 11.44 -34.52 6.57
CA ASP A 12 11.33 -33.62 5.42
C ASP A 12 11.51 -32.15 5.86
N VAL A 13 11.02 -31.79 7.05
CA VAL A 13 11.24 -30.47 7.66
C VAL A 13 12.73 -30.24 7.96
N LEU A 14 13.41 -31.22 8.55
CA LEU A 14 14.86 -31.13 8.82
C LEU A 14 15.69 -31.06 7.54
N LEU A 15 15.29 -31.77 6.49
CA LEU A 15 15.96 -31.71 5.19
C LEU A 15 15.77 -30.34 4.54
N LEU A 16 14.56 -29.79 4.60
CA LEU A 16 14.27 -28.44 4.09
C LEU A 16 15.05 -27.36 4.86
N GLU A 17 15.15 -27.50 6.18
CA GLU A 17 15.93 -26.60 7.04
C GLU A 17 17.43 -26.66 6.71
N SER A 18 17.98 -27.87 6.46
CA SER A 18 19.36 -28.05 6.03
C SER A 18 19.62 -27.39 4.67
N LEU A 19 18.72 -27.56 3.69
CA LEU A 19 18.82 -26.95 2.37
C LEU A 19 18.73 -25.43 2.41
N ILE A 20 17.86 -24.87 3.25
CA ILE A 20 17.73 -23.43 3.44
C ILE A 20 19.02 -22.87 4.07
N ASN A 21 19.55 -23.52 5.11
CA ASN A 21 20.79 -23.12 5.77
C ASN A 21 22.02 -23.18 4.85
N GLU A 22 22.07 -24.18 3.96
CA GLU A 22 23.13 -24.32 2.97
C GLU A 22 23.05 -23.24 1.87
N THR A 23 21.81 -22.86 1.47
CA THR A 23 21.58 -21.94 0.35
C THR A 23 21.74 -20.46 0.75
N ILE A 24 21.36 -20.06 1.96
CA ILE A 24 21.34 -18.66 2.40
C ILE A 24 22.38 -18.35 3.50
N GLY A 25 23.10 -19.35 4.00
CA GLY A 25 24.17 -19.16 5.00
C GLY A 25 23.69 -18.71 6.38
N GLU A 26 22.39 -18.63 6.61
CA GLU A 26 21.78 -18.26 7.89
C GLU A 26 21.01 -19.46 8.47
N LYS A 27 21.20 -19.71 9.76
CA LYS A 27 20.37 -20.68 10.48
C LYS A 27 18.93 -20.17 10.55
N PHE A 28 18.07 -20.71 9.71
CA PHE A 28 16.63 -20.56 9.90
C PHE A 28 16.25 -21.36 11.15
N SER A 29 15.97 -20.71 12.24
CA SER A 29 15.65 -21.39 13.48
C SER A 29 14.17 -21.78 13.46
N LEU A 30 13.87 -23.06 13.71
CA LEU A 30 12.50 -23.54 13.97
C LEU A 30 11.80 -22.71 15.05
N GLU A 31 12.56 -22.12 15.99
CA GLU A 31 12.05 -21.20 17.00
C GLU A 31 11.46 -19.92 16.39
N GLU A 32 12.00 -19.40 15.28
CA GLU A 32 11.42 -18.21 14.63
C GLU A 32 10.11 -18.53 13.93
N GLY A 33 10.00 -19.67 13.27
CA GLY A 33 8.74 -20.14 12.66
C GLY A 33 7.66 -20.33 13.73
N THR A 34 7.99 -20.95 14.84
CA THR A 34 7.08 -21.14 15.99
C THR A 34 6.69 -19.79 16.61
N LYS A 35 7.63 -18.86 16.78
CA LYS A 35 7.34 -17.50 17.27
C LYS A 35 6.36 -16.76 16.37
N VAL A 36 6.55 -16.78 15.05
CA VAL A 36 5.63 -16.16 14.08
C VAL A 36 4.24 -16.79 14.18
N GLN A 37 4.15 -18.10 14.30
CA GLN A 37 2.88 -18.81 14.45
C GLN A 37 2.17 -18.42 15.74
N ASN A 38 2.88 -18.39 16.87
CA ASN A 38 2.32 -18.00 18.17
C ASN A 38 1.81 -16.56 18.18
N HIS A 39 2.56 -15.62 17.56
CA HIS A 39 2.10 -14.25 17.39
C HIS A 39 0.85 -14.14 16.52
N THR A 40 0.75 -14.96 15.46
CA THR A 40 -0.42 -15.00 14.59
C THR A 40 -1.65 -15.48 15.35
N ILE A 41 -1.51 -16.55 16.13
CA ILE A 41 -2.59 -17.12 16.95
C ILE A 41 -3.06 -16.11 18.00
N ALA A 42 -2.12 -15.50 18.74
CA ALA A 42 -2.44 -14.51 19.75
C ALA A 42 -3.14 -13.29 19.14
N ASN A 43 -2.64 -12.79 18.02
CA ASN A 43 -3.24 -11.69 17.28
C ASN A 43 -4.70 -12.01 16.88
N GLU A 44 -4.94 -13.19 16.31
CA GLU A 44 -6.28 -13.62 15.92
C GLU A 44 -7.23 -13.82 17.09
N LYS A 45 -6.77 -14.40 18.20
CA LYS A 45 -7.55 -14.53 19.43
C LYS A 45 -8.00 -13.15 19.96
N ILE A 46 -7.08 -12.16 20.01
CA ILE A 46 -7.35 -10.80 20.49
C ILE A 46 -8.33 -10.07 19.56
N ILE A 47 -8.10 -10.08 18.26
CA ILE A 47 -8.96 -9.38 17.28
C ILE A 47 -10.37 -9.96 17.25
N ASN A 48 -10.49 -11.29 17.36
CA ASN A 48 -11.77 -11.98 17.28
C ASN A 48 -12.54 -12.02 18.61
N SER A 49 -11.93 -11.58 19.72
CA SER A 49 -12.64 -11.45 21.00
C SER A 49 -13.81 -10.46 20.90
N PRO A 50 -14.85 -10.57 21.73
CA PRO A 50 -15.94 -9.59 21.78
C PRO A 50 -15.44 -8.16 21.99
N GLU A 51 -14.49 -7.99 22.92
CA GLU A 51 -13.87 -6.71 23.26
C GLU A 51 -13.01 -6.18 22.10
N GLY A 52 -12.22 -7.04 21.45
CA GLY A 52 -11.40 -6.68 20.30
C GLY A 52 -12.24 -6.21 19.11
N LYS A 53 -13.34 -6.90 18.82
CA LYS A 53 -14.30 -6.49 17.77
C LYS A 53 -14.97 -5.16 18.13
N LYS A 54 -15.42 -5.00 19.37
CA LYS A 54 -16.01 -3.74 19.86
C LYS A 54 -15.01 -2.58 19.78
N ALA A 55 -13.76 -2.84 20.09
CA ALA A 55 -12.65 -1.88 19.99
C ALA A 55 -12.20 -1.58 18.55
N GLY A 56 -12.75 -2.25 17.57
CA GLY A 56 -12.36 -2.04 16.16
C GLY A 56 -10.95 -2.48 15.84
N LEU A 57 -10.46 -3.53 16.51
CA LEU A 57 -9.15 -4.14 16.19
C LEU A 57 -9.23 -4.92 14.88
N VAL A 58 -8.18 -4.84 14.07
CA VAL A 58 -8.14 -5.50 12.76
C VAL A 58 -6.79 -6.15 12.49
N LYS A 59 -6.83 -7.25 11.73
CA LYS A 59 -5.64 -7.96 11.28
C LYS A 59 -4.84 -7.11 10.30
N MET A 60 -3.53 -7.12 10.45
CA MET A 60 -2.58 -6.53 9.52
C MET A 60 -1.77 -7.62 8.83
N SER A 61 -1.11 -7.31 7.72
CA SER A 61 -0.23 -8.25 7.00
C SER A 61 0.97 -8.70 7.84
N ASN A 62 1.40 -7.89 8.79
CA ASN A 62 2.47 -8.24 9.74
C ASN A 62 1.85 -8.89 10.99
N PRO A 63 2.22 -10.15 11.34
CA PRO A 63 1.65 -10.86 12.49
C PRO A 63 1.94 -10.23 13.84
N TYR A 64 2.97 -9.39 13.94
CA TYR A 64 3.33 -8.65 15.14
C TYR A 64 2.53 -7.36 15.33
N ARG A 65 1.58 -7.05 14.43
CA ARG A 65 0.82 -5.80 14.44
C ARG A 65 -0.68 -6.04 14.49
N ILE A 66 -1.36 -5.23 15.31
CA ILE A 66 -2.83 -5.12 15.35
C ILE A 66 -3.22 -3.71 14.93
N GLY A 67 -4.09 -3.62 13.96
CA GLY A 67 -4.66 -2.33 13.53
C GLY A 67 -5.68 -1.84 14.55
N ASN A 68 -5.62 -0.56 14.88
CA ASN A 68 -6.46 0.11 15.89
C ASN A 68 -7.35 1.15 15.21
N ARG A 69 -8.47 0.73 14.65
CA ARG A 69 -9.39 1.61 13.91
C ARG A 69 -10.01 2.69 14.81
N ASN A 70 -10.44 2.31 16.00
CA ASN A 70 -11.13 3.22 16.92
C ASN A 70 -10.17 4.04 17.79
N LYS A 71 -8.84 3.90 17.59
CA LYS A 71 -7.79 4.62 18.33
C LYS A 71 -7.89 4.43 19.84
N ILE A 72 -8.21 3.23 20.28
CA ILE A 72 -8.21 2.90 21.70
C ILE A 72 -6.86 3.21 22.33
N GLN A 73 -6.88 3.54 23.61
CA GLN A 73 -5.68 3.84 24.37
C GLN A 73 -4.98 2.56 24.82
N SER A 74 -3.70 2.68 25.22
CA SER A 74 -2.90 1.54 25.68
C SER A 74 -3.56 0.77 26.82
N ASN A 75 -4.16 1.46 27.79
CA ASN A 75 -4.83 0.82 28.92
C ASN A 75 -6.04 -0.02 28.48
N GLU A 76 -6.83 0.49 27.54
CA GLU A 76 -7.96 -0.25 26.97
C GLU A 76 -7.48 -1.49 26.19
N PHE A 77 -6.37 -1.40 25.48
CA PHE A 77 -5.78 -2.55 24.79
C PHE A 77 -5.24 -3.60 25.78
N ILE A 78 -4.66 -3.17 26.91
CA ILE A 78 -4.24 -4.06 28.01
C ILE A 78 -5.43 -4.85 28.54
N GLU A 79 -6.57 -4.18 28.80
CA GLU A 79 -7.78 -4.84 29.27
C GLU A 79 -8.32 -5.88 28.25
N ILE A 80 -8.22 -5.57 26.96
CA ILE A 80 -8.57 -6.54 25.90
C ILE A 80 -7.62 -7.74 25.91
N ILE A 81 -6.31 -7.52 26.06
CA ILE A 81 -5.34 -8.63 26.18
C ILE A 81 -5.70 -9.50 27.40
N LYS A 82 -5.98 -8.88 28.55
CA LYS A 82 -6.33 -9.59 29.79
C LYS A 82 -7.69 -10.31 29.70
N SER A 83 -8.64 -9.81 28.91
CA SER A 83 -9.89 -10.52 28.68
C SER A 83 -9.70 -11.83 27.91
N VAL A 84 -8.66 -11.91 27.08
CA VAL A 84 -8.29 -13.11 26.30
C VAL A 84 -7.30 -14.00 27.06
N TYR A 85 -6.41 -13.39 27.84
CA TYR A 85 -5.34 -14.03 28.60
C TYR A 85 -5.37 -13.53 30.07
N PRO A 86 -6.27 -14.02 30.92
CA PRO A 86 -6.54 -13.45 32.25
C PRO A 86 -5.34 -13.48 33.21
N GLU A 87 -4.49 -14.50 33.09
CA GLU A 87 -3.36 -14.72 34.00
C GLU A 87 -2.07 -14.00 33.58
N THR A 88 -2.16 -13.16 32.50
CA THR A 88 -0.94 -12.55 31.95
C THR A 88 -0.68 -11.16 32.52
N GLU A 89 0.60 -10.88 32.78
CA GLU A 89 1.10 -9.52 32.97
C GLU A 89 1.44 -8.91 31.61
N VAL A 90 0.99 -7.68 31.38
CA VAL A 90 1.25 -6.95 30.12
C VAL A 90 2.23 -5.83 30.40
N GLU A 91 3.42 -5.93 29.84
CA GLU A 91 4.43 -4.88 29.83
C GLU A 91 4.22 -3.95 28.63
N VAL A 92 4.13 -2.64 28.86
CA VAL A 92 4.14 -1.65 27.77
C VAL A 92 5.57 -1.11 27.62
N VAL A 93 6.25 -1.59 26.61
CA VAL A 93 7.57 -1.06 26.23
C VAL A 93 7.30 0.16 25.37
N GLY A 94 7.58 1.35 25.86
CA GLY A 94 7.28 2.65 25.24
C GLY A 94 7.42 2.67 23.73
N LYS A 95 7.41 3.80 23.06
CA LYS A 95 7.41 3.89 21.58
C LYS A 95 8.42 2.94 20.96
N GLY A 96 7.97 1.77 20.56
CA GLY A 96 8.79 0.79 19.88
C GLY A 96 9.35 1.42 18.61
N ILE A 97 10.62 1.20 18.35
CA ILE A 97 11.24 1.54 17.08
C ILE A 97 10.63 0.54 16.08
N ASP A 98 9.62 0.99 15.35
CA ASP A 98 9.31 0.30 14.10
C ASP A 98 10.45 0.61 13.15
N ASP A 99 11.10 -0.41 12.59
CA ASP A 99 12.16 -0.27 11.59
C ASP A 99 11.71 0.56 10.36
N ASN A 100 10.43 0.76 10.19
CA ASN A 100 9.84 1.61 9.15
C ASN A 100 9.65 3.09 9.53
N LYS A 101 10.20 3.59 10.63
CA LYS A 101 10.31 5.02 11.01
C LYS A 101 9.06 5.92 10.88
N SER A 102 7.92 5.40 10.47
CA SER A 102 6.74 6.22 10.09
C SER A 102 5.56 6.15 11.05
N GLY A 103 5.61 5.33 12.12
CA GLY A 103 4.51 5.14 13.02
C GLY A 103 4.91 5.24 14.50
N LYS A 104 4.07 5.91 15.28
CA LYS A 104 4.11 5.85 16.75
C LYS A 104 3.34 4.61 17.19
N PHE A 105 4.03 3.50 17.41
CA PHE A 105 3.44 2.27 17.91
C PHE A 105 3.80 2.07 19.38
N ASN A 106 2.87 1.57 20.17
CA ASN A 106 3.15 1.03 21.49
C ASN A 106 3.36 -0.48 21.33
N LEU A 107 4.47 -0.98 21.88
CA LEU A 107 4.78 -2.40 21.94
C LEU A 107 4.26 -2.95 23.28
N PHE A 108 3.46 -4.02 23.19
CA PHE A 108 2.91 -4.75 24.32
C PHE A 108 3.56 -6.13 24.36
N LYS A 109 4.21 -6.46 25.48
CA LYS A 109 4.81 -7.78 25.71
C LYS A 109 4.01 -8.50 26.79
N PHE A 110 3.72 -9.76 26.57
CA PHE A 110 2.99 -10.60 27.53
C PHE A 110 3.29 -12.08 27.25
N LYS A 111 3.03 -12.92 28.26
CA LYS A 111 3.21 -14.36 28.16
C LYS A 111 1.89 -15.06 27.95
N THR A 112 1.88 -16.09 27.12
CA THR A 112 0.75 -17.01 26.94
C THR A 112 1.23 -18.44 27.15
N GLU A 113 0.31 -19.38 27.16
CA GLU A 113 0.62 -20.82 27.17
C GLU A 113 1.51 -21.24 25.98
N ASP A 114 1.38 -20.52 24.85
CA ASP A 114 2.15 -20.77 23.62
C ASP A 114 3.51 -20.04 23.58
N GLY A 115 3.84 -19.22 24.58
CA GLY A 115 5.13 -18.52 24.71
C GLY A 115 5.05 -16.99 24.86
N ASP A 116 6.18 -16.34 24.68
CA ASP A 116 6.31 -14.88 24.80
C ASP A 116 5.78 -14.19 23.55
N ILE A 117 4.82 -13.28 23.73
CA ILE A 117 4.19 -12.51 22.67
C ILE A 117 4.59 -11.05 22.76
N ALA A 118 4.87 -10.44 21.62
CA ALA A 118 5.14 -9.02 21.47
C ALA A 118 4.30 -8.45 20.31
N LEU A 119 3.31 -7.62 20.63
CA LEU A 119 2.40 -7.03 19.65
C LEU A 119 2.53 -5.52 19.63
N TYR A 120 2.53 -4.96 18.42
CA TYR A 120 2.43 -3.52 18.20
C TYR A 120 0.98 -3.13 17.97
N LEU A 121 0.44 -2.26 18.80
CA LEU A 121 -0.83 -1.60 18.54
C LEU A 121 -0.57 -0.45 17.56
N ALA A 122 -0.92 -0.65 16.30
CA ALA A 122 -0.80 0.38 15.29
C ALA A 122 -1.74 1.54 15.63
N GLY A 123 -1.21 2.75 15.71
CA GLY A 123 -2.07 3.94 15.82
C GLY A 123 -3.06 3.93 14.64
N GLY A 124 -4.35 4.05 14.95
CA GLY A 124 -5.49 3.82 14.05
C GLY A 124 -5.29 4.30 12.62
N GLY A 125 -5.93 3.64 11.68
CA GLY A 125 -5.80 3.68 10.22
C GLY A 125 -5.22 4.94 9.61
N ASN A 126 -4.59 4.84 8.46
CA ASN A 126 -4.02 6.01 7.79
C ASN A 126 -5.11 7.10 7.61
N GLU A 127 -4.72 8.35 7.44
CA GLU A 127 -5.67 9.47 7.30
C GLU A 127 -6.67 9.26 6.16
N GLY A 128 -6.27 8.52 5.12
CA GLY A 128 -7.16 8.12 4.02
C GLY A 128 -8.29 7.22 4.49
N GLU A 129 -7.98 6.16 5.23
CA GLU A 129 -8.99 5.22 5.76
C GLU A 129 -9.97 5.91 6.71
N LYS A 130 -9.48 6.84 7.55
CA LYS A 130 -10.35 7.64 8.43
C LYS A 130 -11.28 8.56 7.64
N TYR A 131 -10.74 9.17 6.59
CA TYR A 131 -11.53 10.02 5.69
C TYR A 131 -12.65 9.20 5.04
N GLU A 132 -12.34 8.01 4.51
CA GLU A 132 -13.30 7.11 3.89
C GLU A 132 -14.40 6.68 4.89
N GLN A 133 -14.01 6.26 6.10
CA GLN A 133 -14.96 5.86 7.16
C GLN A 133 -15.88 7.01 7.57
N ASN A 134 -15.32 8.21 7.77
CA ASN A 134 -16.10 9.39 8.14
C ASN A 134 -17.06 9.81 7.03
N PHE A 135 -16.59 9.77 5.78
CA PHE A 135 -17.40 10.11 4.61
C PHE A 135 -18.61 9.19 4.48
N VAL A 136 -18.39 7.87 4.53
CA VAL A 136 -19.45 6.87 4.46
C VAL A 136 -20.37 6.94 5.68
N GLY A 137 -19.81 7.16 6.87
CA GLY A 137 -20.59 7.35 8.09
C GLY A 137 -21.56 8.54 8.00
N ASN A 138 -21.06 9.68 7.53
CA ASN A 138 -21.89 10.88 7.31
C ASN A 138 -22.96 10.63 6.23
N ALA A 139 -22.62 9.92 5.15
CA ALA A 139 -23.58 9.56 4.11
C ALA A 139 -24.73 8.70 4.66
N LYS A 140 -24.41 7.69 5.47
CA LYS A 140 -25.45 6.84 6.12
C LYS A 140 -26.30 7.59 7.12
N GLN A 141 -25.70 8.48 7.94
CA GLN A 141 -26.43 9.29 8.92
C GLN A 141 -27.36 10.30 8.24
N GLY A 142 -26.94 10.81 7.09
CA GLY A 142 -27.70 11.78 6.32
C GLY A 142 -28.76 11.17 5.40
N ALA A 143 -28.78 9.85 5.20
CA ALA A 143 -29.73 9.18 4.31
C ALA A 143 -31.19 9.50 4.68
N GLY A 144 -32.02 9.80 3.68
CA GLY A 144 -33.41 10.22 3.86
C GLY A 144 -33.60 11.70 4.16
N GLN A 145 -32.53 12.47 4.38
CA GLN A 145 -32.62 13.92 4.64
C GLN A 145 -32.54 14.72 3.32
N PRO A 146 -33.06 15.95 3.28
CA PRO A 146 -32.90 16.83 2.13
C PRO A 146 -31.42 17.11 1.81
N ASN A 147 -31.05 17.11 0.53
CA ASN A 147 -29.65 17.28 0.11
C ASN A 147 -28.99 18.54 0.71
N ASN A 148 -29.73 19.64 0.83
CA ASN A 148 -29.21 20.91 1.33
C ASN A 148 -28.89 20.93 2.83
N THR A 149 -29.28 19.91 3.58
CA THR A 149 -28.97 19.76 5.02
C THR A 149 -27.71 18.96 5.28
N LEU A 150 -27.17 18.30 4.24
CA LEU A 150 -25.99 17.44 4.34
C LEU A 150 -24.68 18.25 4.39
N PRO A 151 -23.58 17.65 4.83
CA PRO A 151 -22.25 18.21 4.65
C PRO A 151 -21.96 18.54 3.18
N LYS A 152 -21.19 19.60 2.93
CA LYS A 152 -20.96 20.14 1.58
C LYS A 152 -20.42 19.11 0.59
N ASN A 153 -19.49 18.27 1.02
CA ASN A 153 -18.92 17.19 0.20
C ASN A 153 -19.99 16.19 -0.27
N LEU A 154 -20.95 15.83 0.57
CA LEU A 154 -22.07 14.95 0.20
C LEU A 154 -23.05 15.66 -0.73
N GLN A 155 -23.34 16.95 -0.50
CA GLN A 155 -24.16 17.75 -1.43
C GLN A 155 -23.55 17.75 -2.83
N THR A 156 -22.23 18.00 -2.93
CA THR A 156 -21.50 18.00 -4.20
C THR A 156 -21.55 16.63 -4.87
N LEU A 157 -21.32 15.56 -4.10
CA LEU A 157 -21.38 14.19 -4.61
C LEU A 157 -22.77 13.86 -5.16
N TYR A 158 -23.82 14.02 -4.36
CA TYR A 158 -25.18 13.65 -4.76
C TYR A 158 -25.69 14.49 -5.93
N LYS A 159 -25.31 15.76 -5.99
CA LYS A 159 -25.59 16.60 -7.15
C LYS A 159 -24.92 16.06 -8.43
N ALA A 160 -23.65 15.66 -8.33
CA ALA A 160 -22.91 15.10 -9.47
C ALA A 160 -23.47 13.77 -9.94
N LEU A 161 -23.99 12.95 -9.03
CA LEU A 161 -24.61 11.65 -9.33
C LEU A 161 -26.09 11.74 -9.71
N GLY A 162 -26.73 12.92 -9.59
CA GLY A 162 -28.17 13.08 -9.78
C GLY A 162 -29.03 12.36 -8.74
N ILE A 163 -28.50 12.15 -7.53
CA ILE A 163 -29.15 11.45 -6.42
C ILE A 163 -30.00 12.39 -5.58
N ASP A 164 -31.26 12.02 -5.41
CA ASP A 164 -32.16 12.62 -4.41
C ASP A 164 -32.02 11.84 -3.10
N ASN A 165 -31.27 12.38 -2.15
CA ASN A 165 -30.97 11.70 -0.89
C ASN A 165 -32.23 11.43 -0.04
N THR A 166 -33.34 12.14 -0.24
CA THR A 166 -34.59 11.86 0.47
C THR A 166 -35.16 10.47 0.15
N LYS A 167 -34.69 9.84 -0.93
CA LYS A 167 -35.08 8.50 -1.38
C LYS A 167 -34.09 7.41 -1.00
N LEU A 168 -32.97 7.76 -0.34
CA LEU A 168 -31.98 6.80 0.14
C LEU A 168 -32.32 6.34 1.56
N SER A 169 -32.01 5.10 1.83
CA SER A 169 -31.91 4.55 3.18
C SER A 169 -30.43 4.31 3.54
N PRO A 170 -30.06 4.16 4.83
CA PRO A 170 -28.72 3.79 5.23
C PRO A 170 -28.23 2.47 4.61
N ASP A 171 -29.13 1.55 4.28
CA ASP A 171 -28.82 0.24 3.69
C ASP A 171 -28.47 0.32 2.20
N ASP A 172 -28.87 1.41 1.52
CA ASP A 172 -28.47 1.68 0.14
C ASP A 172 -27.03 2.13 0.02
N ILE A 173 -26.39 2.51 1.15
CA ILE A 173 -25.03 2.98 1.21
C ILE A 173 -24.16 1.91 1.86
N LYS A 174 -23.23 1.34 1.10
CA LYS A 174 -22.32 0.30 1.58
C LYS A 174 -20.90 0.83 1.64
N PHE A 175 -20.21 0.55 2.74
CA PHE A 175 -18.77 0.70 2.81
C PHE A 175 -18.14 -0.51 2.11
N ALA A 176 -17.45 -0.28 1.03
CA ALA A 176 -16.65 -1.28 0.34
C ALA A 176 -15.21 -1.10 0.82
N GLY A 177 -14.90 -1.61 2.00
CA GLY A 177 -13.52 -1.57 2.53
C GLY A 177 -12.58 -2.29 1.58
N ALA A 178 -11.34 -1.83 1.52
CA ALA A 178 -10.29 -2.36 0.66
C ALA A 178 -10.28 -3.89 0.67
N THR A 179 -10.81 -4.48 -0.36
CA THR A 179 -10.50 -5.86 -0.67
C THR A 179 -9.06 -5.88 -1.15
N ASP A 180 -8.26 -6.76 -0.58
CA ASP A 180 -6.80 -6.92 -0.79
C ASP A 180 -6.46 -7.41 -2.23
N THR A 181 -7.19 -6.92 -3.22
CA THR A 181 -6.92 -7.20 -4.63
C THR A 181 -5.71 -6.38 -5.06
N LYS A 182 -4.54 -6.98 -4.91
CA LYS A 182 -3.31 -6.50 -5.55
C LYS A 182 -3.57 -6.37 -7.04
N ARG A 183 -3.66 -5.15 -7.52
CA ARG A 183 -3.69 -4.90 -8.95
C ARG A 183 -2.33 -5.23 -9.51
N ASP A 184 -2.28 -6.18 -10.44
CA ASP A 184 -1.08 -6.36 -11.22
C ASP A 184 -0.95 -5.18 -12.19
N LEU A 185 0.28 -4.68 -12.31
CA LEU A 185 0.62 -3.70 -13.33
C LEU A 185 0.29 -4.28 -14.71
N SER A 186 -0.49 -3.55 -15.48
CA SER A 186 -0.80 -3.92 -16.85
C SER A 186 -0.45 -2.75 -17.78
N PHE A 187 0.22 -3.07 -18.88
CA PHE A 187 0.48 -2.15 -19.99
C PHE A 187 -0.59 -2.26 -21.09
N GLU A 188 -1.59 -3.13 -20.91
CA GLU A 188 -2.60 -3.45 -21.90
C GLU A 188 -3.73 -2.41 -22.01
N GLY A 189 -3.74 -1.46 -21.10
CA GLY A 189 -4.77 -0.43 -21.05
C GLY A 189 -5.79 -0.66 -19.92
N PRO A 190 -6.76 0.27 -19.77
CA PRO A 190 -7.66 0.28 -18.64
C PRO A 190 -8.71 -0.83 -18.73
N LYS A 191 -9.07 -1.40 -17.56
CA LYS A 191 -10.15 -2.39 -17.37
C LYS A 191 -11.22 -1.79 -16.47
N ASP A 192 -12.43 -2.37 -16.50
CA ASP A 192 -13.45 -2.07 -15.51
C ASP A 192 -13.00 -2.56 -14.15
N VAL A 193 -12.86 -1.64 -13.22
CA VAL A 193 -12.42 -1.88 -11.85
C VAL A 193 -13.35 -1.24 -10.82
N GLY A 194 -14.48 -0.67 -11.26
CA GLY A 194 -15.36 0.12 -10.42
C GLY A 194 -15.71 -0.57 -9.12
N LYS A 195 -16.18 -1.80 -9.18
CA LYS A 195 -16.50 -2.62 -7.99
C LYS A 195 -15.28 -2.92 -7.11
N THR A 196 -14.10 -3.05 -7.72
CA THR A 196 -12.87 -3.43 -7.00
C THR A 196 -12.23 -2.25 -6.26
N VAL A 197 -12.37 -1.03 -6.81
CA VAL A 197 -11.70 0.17 -6.28
C VAL A 197 -12.61 1.05 -5.46
N SER A 198 -13.90 0.73 -5.40
CA SER A 198 -14.85 1.53 -4.64
C SER A 198 -14.58 1.45 -3.15
N ASP A 199 -14.51 2.61 -2.53
CA ASP A 199 -14.47 2.78 -1.07
C ASP A 199 -15.90 2.87 -0.53
N MET A 200 -16.85 3.29 -1.39
CA MET A 200 -18.29 3.37 -1.09
C MET A 200 -19.10 2.98 -2.32
N THR A 201 -20.19 2.25 -2.11
CA THR A 201 -21.21 1.95 -3.14
C THR A 201 -22.55 2.52 -2.71
N ILE A 202 -23.26 3.15 -3.64
CA ILE A 202 -24.62 3.66 -3.43
C ILE A 202 -25.57 2.98 -4.42
N ASN A 203 -26.63 2.36 -3.90
CA ASN A 203 -27.73 1.83 -4.69
C ASN A 203 -28.84 2.88 -4.83
N TYR A 204 -29.12 3.35 -6.03
CA TYR A 204 -30.14 4.36 -6.25
C TYR A 204 -30.83 4.18 -7.59
N GLY A 205 -32.15 4.13 -7.60
CA GLY A 205 -32.93 3.98 -8.82
C GLY A 205 -32.65 2.70 -9.62
N GLY A 206 -32.24 1.62 -8.95
CA GLY A 206 -31.87 0.35 -9.56
C GLY A 206 -30.44 0.31 -10.12
N ASN A 207 -29.66 1.37 -9.96
CA ASN A 207 -28.26 1.44 -10.37
C ASN A 207 -27.32 1.37 -9.17
N GLU A 208 -26.14 0.76 -9.34
CA GLU A 208 -25.03 0.80 -8.41
C GLU A 208 -24.01 1.87 -8.84
N TYR A 209 -23.71 2.79 -7.94
CA TYR A 209 -22.69 3.82 -8.11
C TYR A 209 -21.46 3.45 -7.30
N TYR A 210 -20.34 3.19 -7.96
CA TYR A 210 -19.07 2.88 -7.34
C TYR A 210 -18.25 4.16 -7.14
N ILE A 211 -17.80 4.42 -5.92
CA ILE A 211 -17.17 5.69 -5.54
C ILE A 211 -15.82 5.41 -4.89
N SER A 212 -14.76 5.95 -5.49
CA SER A 212 -13.42 5.88 -4.91
C SER A 212 -13.06 7.22 -4.27
N LEU A 213 -12.89 7.20 -2.95
CA LEU A 213 -12.64 8.37 -2.12
C LEU A 213 -11.15 8.63 -1.98
N LYS A 214 -10.72 9.86 -2.16
CA LYS A 214 -9.31 10.27 -1.99
C LYS A 214 -9.25 11.53 -1.13
N ASN A 215 -8.46 11.46 -0.07
CA ASN A 215 -8.16 12.65 0.74
C ASN A 215 -7.17 13.59 0.02
N LYS A 216 -6.78 14.68 0.69
CA LYS A 216 -5.83 15.68 0.17
C LYS A 216 -4.44 15.12 -0.11
N ALA A 217 -4.04 14.04 0.54
CA ALA A 217 -2.74 13.41 0.35
C ALA A 217 -2.61 12.80 -1.05
N GLY A 218 -1.40 12.75 -1.59
CA GLY A 218 -1.10 12.11 -2.86
C GLY A 218 -1.43 10.62 -2.84
N SER A 219 -1.92 10.09 -3.96
CA SER A 219 -2.23 8.66 -4.10
C SER A 219 -1.04 7.89 -4.63
N GLY A 220 -0.73 6.74 -4.04
CA GLY A 220 0.17 5.76 -4.63
C GLY A 220 -0.47 5.16 -5.89
N VAL A 221 0.28 5.14 -6.97
CA VAL A 221 -0.13 4.49 -8.24
C VAL A 221 0.33 3.05 -8.24
N TYR A 222 1.55 2.80 -7.75
CA TYR A 222 2.15 1.48 -7.68
C TYR A 222 3.09 1.36 -6.48
N SER A 223 3.02 0.26 -5.75
CA SER A 223 3.97 -0.10 -4.71
C SER A 223 4.63 -1.42 -5.11
N GLY A 224 5.84 -1.33 -5.59
CA GLY A 224 6.48 -2.35 -6.37
C GLY A 224 7.11 -3.49 -5.60
N LYS A 225 7.39 -4.54 -6.36
CA LYS A 225 8.20 -5.70 -5.99
C LYS A 225 9.69 -5.34 -6.05
N ASN A 226 10.52 -6.18 -5.48
CA ASN A 226 11.97 -6.03 -5.53
C ASN A 226 12.50 -6.02 -6.97
N VAL A 227 13.57 -5.25 -7.18
CA VAL A 227 14.34 -5.22 -8.42
C VAL A 227 15.39 -6.34 -8.36
N PRO A 228 15.19 -7.46 -9.06
CA PRO A 228 16.01 -8.66 -8.84
C PRO A 228 17.41 -8.56 -9.45
N PHE A 229 17.58 -7.72 -10.45
CA PHE A 229 18.82 -7.60 -11.25
C PHE A 229 19.82 -6.54 -10.75
N ILE A 230 19.52 -5.88 -9.62
CA ILE A 230 20.49 -5.06 -8.89
C ILE A 230 20.82 -5.81 -7.60
N VAL A 231 22.01 -6.35 -7.53
CA VAL A 231 22.42 -7.30 -6.49
C VAL A 231 23.69 -6.88 -5.78
N ASN A 232 23.90 -7.37 -4.56
CA ASN A 232 25.17 -7.23 -3.88
C ASN A 232 26.00 -8.51 -4.13
N ASP A 233 27.18 -8.33 -4.72
CA ASP A 233 28.15 -9.39 -4.96
C ASP A 233 29.43 -9.07 -4.19
N GLY A 234 29.67 -9.79 -3.11
CA GLY A 234 30.88 -9.61 -2.28
C GLY A 234 31.10 -8.20 -1.74
N GLY A 235 30.06 -7.40 -1.54
CA GLY A 235 30.13 -6.00 -1.05
C GLY A 235 30.06 -4.95 -2.16
N THR A 236 30.10 -5.36 -3.43
CA THR A 236 29.96 -4.48 -4.60
C THR A 236 28.55 -4.63 -5.17
N ILE A 237 27.90 -3.52 -5.47
CA ILE A 237 26.60 -3.56 -6.15
C ILE A 237 26.85 -3.72 -7.65
N ILE A 238 26.21 -4.71 -8.25
CA ILE A 238 26.32 -4.99 -9.69
C ILE A 238 24.93 -5.08 -10.35
N TYR A 239 24.91 -4.84 -11.66
CA TYR A 239 23.81 -5.21 -12.52
C TYR A 239 24.01 -6.62 -13.05
N ASP A 240 23.09 -7.51 -12.72
CA ASP A 240 23.07 -8.89 -13.20
C ASP A 240 21.98 -9.07 -14.26
N ALA A 241 22.38 -8.97 -15.52
CA ALA A 241 21.46 -9.07 -16.67
C ALA A 241 20.70 -10.39 -16.71
N SER A 242 21.26 -11.50 -16.19
CA SER A 242 20.63 -12.82 -16.18
C SER A 242 19.36 -12.87 -15.32
N LYS A 243 19.22 -11.92 -14.39
CA LYS A 243 18.06 -11.84 -13.47
C LYS A 243 16.92 -10.93 -13.98
N ARG A 244 17.03 -10.37 -15.18
CA ARG A 244 15.97 -9.49 -15.71
C ARG A 244 14.63 -10.20 -15.88
N GLU A 245 14.66 -11.46 -16.29
CA GLU A 245 13.45 -12.26 -16.53
C GLU A 245 12.79 -12.80 -15.26
N VAL A 246 13.43 -12.67 -14.09
CA VAL A 246 12.86 -13.13 -12.81
C VAL A 246 11.56 -12.38 -12.47
N ILE A 247 11.49 -11.08 -12.77
CA ILE A 247 10.27 -10.28 -12.63
C ILE A 247 10.12 -9.39 -13.90
N PRO A 248 9.52 -9.92 -14.98
CA PRO A 248 9.45 -9.23 -16.28
C PRO A 248 8.82 -7.83 -16.19
N ASN A 249 7.78 -7.65 -15.35
CA ASN A 249 7.14 -6.35 -15.16
C ASN A 249 8.09 -5.29 -14.59
N ILE A 250 9.05 -5.65 -13.76
CA ILE A 250 10.05 -4.70 -13.23
C ILE A 250 11.05 -4.33 -14.30
N SER A 251 11.49 -5.29 -15.12
CA SER A 251 12.34 -5.01 -16.28
C SER A 251 11.64 -4.07 -17.27
N ALA A 252 10.38 -4.34 -17.59
CA ALA A 252 9.59 -3.49 -18.47
C ALA A 252 9.40 -2.07 -17.92
N LEU A 253 9.30 -1.90 -16.59
CA LEU A 253 9.25 -0.58 -15.96
C LEU A 253 10.58 0.17 -16.08
N TYR A 254 11.72 -0.51 -15.87
CA TYR A 254 13.04 0.10 -16.06
C TYR A 254 13.23 0.59 -17.49
N ASP A 255 12.87 -0.26 -18.47
CA ASP A 255 12.95 0.09 -19.89
C ASP A 255 12.03 1.28 -20.22
N MET A 256 10.77 1.22 -19.78
CA MET A 256 9.78 2.27 -20.03
C MET A 256 10.24 3.64 -19.49
N PHE A 257 10.89 3.67 -18.31
CA PHE A 257 11.38 4.90 -17.70
C PHE A 257 12.81 5.30 -18.14
N GLY A 258 13.43 4.54 -19.05
CA GLY A 258 14.81 4.76 -19.46
C GLY A 258 15.80 4.65 -18.31
N ILE A 259 15.51 3.83 -17.29
CA ILE A 259 16.39 3.64 -16.13
C ILE A 259 17.50 2.67 -16.52
N ASP A 260 18.72 3.18 -16.61
CA ASP A 260 19.93 2.40 -16.87
C ASP A 260 20.34 1.65 -15.58
N PRO A 261 20.26 0.30 -15.56
CA PRO A 261 20.59 -0.47 -14.37
C PRO A 261 22.08 -0.44 -14.00
N GLU A 262 22.98 -0.23 -14.98
CA GLU A 262 24.41 -0.09 -14.71
C GLU A 262 24.70 1.22 -13.97
N LYS A 263 24.08 2.33 -14.37
CA LYS A 263 24.17 3.61 -13.65
C LYS A 263 23.56 3.52 -12.26
N VAL A 264 22.49 2.73 -12.08
CA VAL A 264 21.93 2.47 -10.73
C VAL A 264 22.97 1.76 -9.86
N ALA A 265 23.58 0.68 -10.37
CA ALA A 265 24.59 -0.08 -9.64
C ALA A 265 25.82 0.77 -9.30
N GLN A 266 26.35 1.52 -10.28
CA GLN A 266 27.47 2.43 -10.08
C GLN A 266 27.17 3.48 -9.03
N GLY A 267 26.06 4.19 -9.14
CA GLY A 267 25.69 5.23 -8.19
C GLY A 267 25.45 4.72 -6.77
N LEU A 268 25.00 3.46 -6.60
CA LEU A 268 24.92 2.81 -5.30
C LEU A 268 26.30 2.50 -4.72
N ASN A 269 27.29 2.12 -5.56
CA ASN A 269 28.69 1.97 -5.10
C ASN A 269 29.29 3.32 -4.69
N ASP A 270 29.02 4.38 -5.44
CA ASP A 270 29.43 5.75 -5.10
C ASP A 270 28.81 6.18 -3.75
N TYR A 271 27.55 5.78 -3.48
CA TYR A 271 26.91 5.99 -2.17
C TYR A 271 27.61 5.23 -1.04
N ILE A 272 28.07 4.00 -1.29
CA ILE A 272 28.79 3.18 -0.28
C ILE A 272 30.16 3.78 0.02
N SER A 273 30.94 4.10 -1.01
CA SER A 273 32.29 4.65 -0.87
C SER A 273 32.33 6.11 -0.41
N LYS A 274 31.21 6.83 -0.58
CA LYS A 274 31.12 8.29 -0.42
C LYS A 274 32.01 9.05 -1.41
N GLU A 275 32.33 8.43 -2.53
CA GLU A 275 33.16 8.98 -3.59
C GLU A 275 32.33 9.21 -4.87
N GLY A 276 32.90 9.92 -5.85
CA GLY A 276 32.21 10.24 -7.09
C GLY A 276 31.52 11.60 -7.08
N LYS A 277 30.71 11.85 -8.10
CA LYS A 277 29.92 13.08 -8.22
C LYS A 277 28.45 12.78 -8.02
N GLU A 278 27.79 13.71 -7.32
CA GLU A 278 26.33 13.67 -7.23
C GLU A 278 25.75 13.80 -8.64
N ASP A 279 24.84 12.90 -9.02
CA ASP A 279 24.16 13.01 -10.31
C ASP A 279 23.18 14.18 -10.28
N SER A 280 22.97 14.82 -11.40
CA SER A 280 22.02 15.91 -11.59
C SER A 280 20.78 15.42 -12.34
N TRP A 281 19.66 16.11 -12.18
CA TRP A 281 18.49 15.85 -13.01
C TRP A 281 18.84 16.07 -14.50
N SER A 282 18.51 15.06 -15.30
CA SER A 282 18.67 15.08 -16.75
C SER A 282 17.37 14.63 -17.42
N ASN A 283 17.20 14.95 -18.69
CA ASN A 283 16.03 14.48 -19.44
C ASN A 283 16.00 12.94 -19.41
N ALA A 284 14.82 12.38 -19.15
CA ALA A 284 14.57 10.95 -19.26
C ALA A 284 13.90 10.65 -20.60
N ASP A 285 14.43 9.66 -21.31
CA ASP A 285 13.81 9.11 -22.53
C ASP A 285 12.84 8.00 -22.10
N ILE A 286 11.56 8.37 -21.92
CA ILE A 286 10.53 7.43 -21.48
C ILE A 286 9.66 6.98 -22.65
N GLU A 287 9.18 5.74 -22.58
CA GLU A 287 8.17 5.24 -23.51
C GLU A 287 6.79 5.81 -23.17
N GLU A 288 6.49 7.01 -23.65
CA GLU A 288 5.28 7.78 -23.29
C GLU A 288 3.99 6.98 -23.42
N ALA A 289 3.81 6.27 -24.53
CA ALA A 289 2.60 5.48 -24.77
C ALA A 289 2.43 4.34 -23.76
N LYS A 290 3.51 3.65 -23.38
CA LYS A 290 3.47 2.62 -22.33
C LYS A 290 3.17 3.24 -20.97
N PHE A 291 3.77 4.39 -20.66
CA PHE A 291 3.48 5.08 -19.40
C PHE A 291 2.03 5.54 -19.31
N GLN A 292 1.47 6.09 -20.38
CA GLN A 292 0.04 6.46 -20.46
C GLN A 292 -0.86 5.25 -20.28
N ASN A 293 -0.55 4.13 -20.93
CA ASN A 293 -1.30 2.88 -20.75
C ASN A 293 -1.20 2.34 -19.32
N LEU A 294 -0.02 2.42 -18.69
CA LEU A 294 0.20 2.04 -17.30
C LEU A 294 -0.66 2.89 -16.36
N LEU A 295 -0.67 4.21 -16.52
CA LEU A 295 -1.51 5.10 -15.71
C LEU A 295 -3.00 4.84 -15.95
N ALA A 296 -3.42 4.70 -17.20
CA ALA A 296 -4.81 4.40 -17.55
C ALA A 296 -5.27 3.06 -16.96
N SER A 297 -4.41 2.03 -16.99
CA SER A 297 -4.65 0.74 -16.31
C SER A 297 -4.72 0.90 -14.79
N SER A 298 -3.89 1.77 -14.22
CA SER A 298 -3.90 2.05 -12.77
C SER A 298 -5.17 2.78 -12.33
N PHE A 299 -5.71 3.66 -13.16
CA PHE A 299 -7.00 4.27 -12.92
C PHE A 299 -8.12 3.22 -13.12
N GLY A 300 -8.12 2.54 -14.26
CA GLY A 300 -9.26 1.76 -14.70
C GLY A 300 -10.49 2.63 -14.94
N TYR A 301 -11.66 2.03 -15.06
CA TYR A 301 -12.93 2.75 -15.22
C TYR A 301 -14.07 2.06 -14.45
N GLY A 302 -15.29 2.59 -14.57
CA GLY A 302 -16.49 2.05 -13.94
C GLY A 302 -16.80 2.67 -12.58
N TYR A 303 -16.22 3.83 -12.23
CA TYR A 303 -16.43 4.46 -10.93
C TYR A 303 -16.36 5.99 -10.99
N TYR A 304 -16.79 6.63 -9.90
CA TYR A 304 -16.61 8.05 -9.67
C TYR A 304 -15.41 8.29 -8.76
N TYR A 305 -14.43 9.03 -9.24
CA TYR A 305 -13.30 9.49 -8.46
C TYR A 305 -13.68 10.73 -7.69
N VAL A 306 -13.62 10.67 -6.36
CA VAL A 306 -14.01 11.76 -5.47
C VAL A 306 -12.81 12.19 -4.64
N LYS A 307 -12.31 13.37 -4.88
CA LYS A 307 -11.14 13.92 -4.20
C LYS A 307 -11.52 15.10 -3.31
N GLU A 308 -11.11 15.01 -2.04
CA GLU A 308 -11.23 16.11 -1.09
C GLU A 308 -10.40 17.33 -1.53
N ILE A 309 -11.01 18.51 -1.45
CA ILE A 309 -10.37 19.79 -1.70
C ILE A 309 -10.44 20.66 -0.44
N LYS A 310 -9.96 21.90 -0.52
CA LYS A 310 -9.98 22.85 0.60
C LYS A 310 -11.43 23.18 1.00
N GLY A 311 -11.71 23.22 2.32
CA GLY A 311 -13.01 23.66 2.87
C GLY A 311 -14.10 22.58 2.88
N ASP A 312 -13.69 21.32 3.10
CA ASP A 312 -14.59 20.15 3.22
C ASP A 312 -15.49 19.92 1.99
N ASP A 313 -15.08 20.40 0.83
CA ASP A 313 -15.72 20.13 -0.44
C ASP A 313 -14.96 19.04 -1.22
N VAL A 314 -15.54 18.53 -2.29
CA VAL A 314 -14.96 17.52 -3.15
C VAL A 314 -15.06 17.89 -4.61
N VAL A 315 -14.10 17.39 -5.40
CA VAL A 315 -14.23 17.28 -6.85
C VAL A 315 -14.69 15.88 -7.17
N VAL A 316 -15.73 15.74 -7.97
CA VAL A 316 -16.28 14.46 -8.46
C VAL A 316 -15.97 14.35 -9.94
N VAL A 317 -15.19 13.33 -10.31
CA VAL A 317 -14.79 13.08 -11.68
C VAL A 317 -15.31 11.70 -12.10
N PRO A 318 -16.22 11.60 -13.07
CA PRO A 318 -16.63 10.32 -13.62
C PRO A 318 -15.46 9.71 -14.41
N ILE A 319 -15.15 8.44 -14.13
CA ILE A 319 -14.23 7.60 -14.90
C ILE A 319 -15.02 6.32 -15.21
N LEU A 320 -15.96 6.42 -16.15
CA LEU A 320 -16.93 5.37 -16.42
C LEU A 320 -16.57 4.54 -17.65
N THR A 321 -15.64 5.03 -18.47
CA THR A 321 -15.23 4.42 -19.73
C THR A 321 -13.71 4.30 -19.85
N ALA A 322 -13.25 3.41 -20.71
CA ALA A 322 -11.82 3.25 -21.01
C ALA A 322 -11.19 4.55 -21.56
N GLU A 323 -11.96 5.36 -22.30
CA GLU A 323 -11.51 6.65 -22.83
C GLU A 323 -11.32 7.67 -21.70
N GLU A 324 -12.24 7.74 -20.75
CA GLU A 324 -12.10 8.61 -19.56
C GLU A 324 -10.90 8.20 -18.70
N ALA A 325 -10.61 6.89 -18.57
CA ALA A 325 -9.41 6.44 -17.89
C ALA A 325 -8.10 6.88 -18.60
N LYS A 326 -8.09 6.86 -19.94
CA LYS A 326 -6.97 7.41 -20.73
C LYS A 326 -6.86 8.92 -20.59
N ASN A 327 -7.98 9.62 -20.55
CA ASN A 327 -8.04 11.07 -20.33
C ASN A 327 -7.56 11.42 -18.89
N ALA A 328 -7.87 10.57 -17.90
CA ALA A 328 -7.36 10.72 -16.54
C ALA A 328 -5.83 10.56 -16.46
N ALA A 329 -5.26 9.63 -17.21
CA ALA A 329 -3.82 9.44 -17.32
C ALA A 329 -3.12 10.67 -17.91
N GLY A 330 -3.74 11.31 -18.91
CA GLY A 330 -3.22 12.50 -19.58
C GLY A 330 -2.05 12.19 -20.52
N LYS A 331 -1.45 13.25 -21.07
CA LYS A 331 -0.27 13.18 -21.93
C LYS A 331 0.98 13.58 -21.18
N VAL A 332 2.10 12.93 -21.45
CA VAL A 332 3.40 13.30 -20.90
C VAL A 332 3.83 14.66 -21.49
N THR A 333 4.28 15.55 -20.63
CA THR A 333 4.79 16.88 -21.03
C THR A 333 6.29 17.01 -20.79
N SER A 334 6.82 16.31 -19.77
CA SER A 334 8.27 16.21 -19.53
C SER A 334 8.57 15.01 -18.64
N ALA A 335 9.78 14.50 -18.77
CA ALA A 335 10.34 13.51 -17.87
C ALA A 335 11.81 13.83 -17.55
N GLU A 336 12.20 13.67 -16.29
CA GLU A 336 13.56 13.89 -15.80
C GLU A 336 13.96 12.73 -14.90
N ILE A 337 15.22 12.31 -15.00
CA ILE A 337 15.81 11.23 -14.20
C ILE A 337 16.99 11.73 -13.38
N LYS A 338 17.15 11.18 -12.19
CA LYS A 338 18.34 11.32 -11.34
C LYS A 338 18.72 9.95 -10.79
N TYR A 339 20.00 9.61 -10.89
CA TYR A 339 20.58 8.37 -10.38
C TYR A 339 21.10 8.52 -8.93
N PRO A 340 21.41 7.40 -8.23
CA PRO A 340 22.11 7.45 -6.97
C PRO A 340 23.49 8.09 -7.12
N GLY A 341 24.04 8.57 -6.03
CA GLY A 341 25.38 9.16 -5.96
C GLY A 341 25.83 9.25 -4.50
N PRO A 342 26.95 9.92 -4.19
CA PRO A 342 27.57 9.90 -2.87
C PRO A 342 26.63 10.27 -1.70
N THR A 343 25.61 11.09 -1.95
CA THR A 343 24.70 11.58 -0.91
C THR A 343 23.32 10.92 -0.94
N THR A 344 22.92 10.29 -2.05
CA THR A 344 21.62 9.65 -2.20
C THR A 344 21.71 8.24 -2.79
N LYS A 345 20.93 7.32 -2.21
CA LYS A 345 20.78 5.94 -2.71
C LYS A 345 19.50 5.73 -3.52
N ILE A 346 18.92 6.78 -4.07
CA ILE A 346 17.61 6.73 -4.74
C ILE A 346 17.79 7.05 -6.22
N THR A 347 17.35 6.13 -7.09
CA THR A 347 17.02 6.48 -8.47
C THR A 347 15.64 7.10 -8.47
N ALA A 348 15.47 8.24 -9.10
CA ALA A 348 14.19 8.93 -9.19
C ALA A 348 13.90 9.38 -10.62
N VAL A 349 12.68 9.14 -11.10
CA VAL A 349 12.16 9.71 -12.34
C VAL A 349 10.95 10.56 -12.02
N LYS A 350 10.96 11.82 -12.44
CA LYS A 350 9.81 12.71 -12.40
C LYS A 350 9.15 12.75 -13.75
N VAL A 351 7.87 12.46 -13.80
CA VAL A 351 7.09 12.54 -15.03
C VAL A 351 5.96 13.54 -14.82
N LYS A 352 5.90 14.55 -15.66
CA LYS A 352 4.78 15.50 -15.66
C LYS A 352 3.81 15.13 -16.77
N THR A 353 2.54 15.22 -16.48
CA THR A 353 1.45 14.98 -17.44
C THR A 353 0.46 16.12 -17.42
N GLU A 354 -0.23 16.30 -18.53
CA GLU A 354 -1.42 17.17 -18.64
C GLU A 354 -2.64 16.29 -18.91
N SER A 355 -3.54 16.24 -17.94
CA SER A 355 -4.75 15.43 -18.01
C SER A 355 -5.97 16.32 -18.29
N PRO A 356 -6.82 15.97 -19.28
CA PRO A 356 -8.09 16.65 -19.50
C PRO A 356 -9.02 16.64 -18.26
N LEU A 357 -8.90 15.61 -17.41
CA LEU A 357 -9.78 15.46 -16.24
C LEU A 357 -9.17 16.06 -14.96
N PHE A 358 -7.86 15.97 -14.79
CA PHE A 358 -7.17 16.36 -13.55
C PHE A 358 -6.26 17.57 -13.69
N GLY A 359 -6.07 18.08 -14.93
CA GLY A 359 -5.10 19.12 -15.24
C GLY A 359 -3.65 18.66 -15.06
N PRO A 360 -2.72 19.59 -14.81
CA PRO A 360 -1.32 19.29 -14.61
C PRO A 360 -1.11 18.34 -13.44
N SER A 361 -0.38 17.26 -13.69
CA SER A 361 -0.07 16.25 -12.68
C SER A 361 1.41 15.89 -12.71
N GLU A 362 1.96 15.50 -11.58
CA GLU A 362 3.34 15.04 -11.46
C GLU A 362 3.39 13.67 -10.79
N TYR A 363 4.17 12.78 -11.36
CA TYR A 363 4.43 11.44 -10.83
C TYR A 363 5.90 11.30 -10.48
N LEU A 364 6.17 10.73 -9.32
CA LEU A 364 7.51 10.36 -8.89
C LEU A 364 7.63 8.84 -8.92
N VAL A 365 8.55 8.36 -9.77
CA VAL A 365 9.01 6.96 -9.76
C VAL A 365 10.27 6.91 -8.94
N ALA A 366 10.31 6.08 -7.91
CA ALA A 366 11.47 5.93 -7.06
C ALA A 366 11.88 4.47 -6.93
N SER A 367 13.13 4.15 -7.26
CA SER A 367 13.76 2.86 -6.99
C SER A 367 14.67 3.01 -5.77
N ARG A 368 14.29 2.38 -4.66
CA ARG A 368 15.00 2.50 -3.37
C ARG A 368 14.78 1.29 -2.48
N ASN A 369 15.72 1.04 -1.57
CA ASN A 369 15.50 0.07 -0.50
C ASN A 369 14.53 0.64 0.54
N THR A 370 13.58 -0.18 0.99
CA THR A 370 12.56 0.20 1.99
C THR A 370 12.90 -0.28 3.40
N GLN A 371 13.93 -1.12 3.56
CA GLN A 371 14.32 -1.75 4.82
C GLN A 371 15.63 -1.19 5.41
N GLY A 372 16.09 -0.04 4.92
CA GLY A 372 17.29 0.64 5.45
C GLY A 372 18.61 0.28 4.76
N GLY A 373 18.72 -0.87 4.09
CA GLY A 373 19.91 -1.32 3.35
C GLY A 373 20.16 -0.60 2.02
N ILE A 374 21.01 -1.18 1.18
CA ILE A 374 21.28 -0.73 -0.18
C ILE A 374 20.40 -1.51 -1.16
N VAL A 375 20.43 -2.83 -1.09
CA VAL A 375 19.58 -3.75 -1.87
C VAL A 375 18.86 -4.71 -0.90
N PRO A 376 17.74 -5.35 -1.28
CA PRO A 376 17.04 -5.23 -2.56
C PRO A 376 16.32 -3.88 -2.72
N LEU A 377 16.25 -3.41 -3.95
CA LEU A 377 15.49 -2.19 -4.28
C LEU A 377 14.01 -2.51 -4.52
N ALA A 378 13.13 -1.57 -4.21
CA ALA A 378 11.73 -1.63 -4.60
C ALA A 378 11.35 -0.40 -5.44
N LEU A 379 10.68 -0.63 -6.57
CA LEU A 379 10.19 0.45 -7.44
C LEU A 379 8.79 0.89 -6.96
N ARG A 380 8.60 2.20 -6.82
CA ARG A 380 7.32 2.81 -6.44
C ARG A 380 6.97 3.94 -7.39
N ILE A 381 5.69 4.05 -7.72
CA ILE A 381 5.15 5.16 -8.51
C ILE A 381 4.10 5.86 -7.64
N SER A 382 4.26 7.17 -7.45
CA SER A 382 3.36 7.99 -6.63
C SER A 382 2.98 9.24 -7.40
N LYS A 383 1.71 9.63 -7.36
CA LYS A 383 1.26 10.94 -7.83
C LYS A 383 1.60 11.96 -6.74
N THR A 384 2.38 12.99 -7.08
CA THR A 384 2.85 14.00 -6.13
C THR A 384 2.09 15.32 -6.22
N LYS A 385 1.45 15.58 -7.36
CA LYS A 385 0.58 16.76 -7.60
C LYS A 385 -0.63 16.38 -8.45
#